data_bb7f953ddfa385df3f3552efab35c771
#
_entry.id   bb7f953ddfa385df3f3552efab35c771
#
_cell.length_a   1.000
_cell.length_b   1.000
_cell.length_c   1.000
_cell.angle_alpha   90.00
_cell.angle_beta   90.00
_cell.angle_gamma   90.00
#
_symmetry.space_group_name_H-M   'P 1'
#
loop_
_entity.id
_entity.type
_entity.pdbx_description
1 polymer ?
#
loop_
_entity_poly.entity_id
_entity_poly.type
_entity_poly.pdbx_seq_one_letter_code
_entity_poly.pdbx_strand_id
1 'polypeptide(L)'
;MEPIVELRGLSKTFGSGAEQVAALQQVSVSVEPGEIFGIIGLSGAGKSTLVRCINLLERPDEGQVLFHGKDLMTMSTKELRQVRRKISMIFQSFNLLEQRTALDNICFPLELEGVSRAKAKERAKELLEIVGLPDKANAYPAQLSGGQKQRIAIARALASDPEVL
;
A
#
# COMPACT_ATOMS: atom_id res chain seq x y z
N MET A 1 -21.54 -10.54 5.52
CA MET A 1 -20.46 -10.91 4.55
C MET A 1 -19.17 -11.07 5.33
N GLU A 2 -18.21 -11.82 4.82
CA GLU A 2 -16.91 -11.94 5.49
C GLU A 2 -16.09 -10.69 5.17
N PRO A 3 -15.51 -10.01 6.19
CA PRO A 3 -14.69 -8.81 5.96
C PRO A 3 -13.49 -9.11 5.05
N ILE A 4 -13.15 -8.16 4.17
CA ILE A 4 -11.94 -8.27 3.35
C ILE A 4 -10.69 -8.05 4.19
N VAL A 5 -10.73 -7.10 5.14
CA VAL A 5 -9.69 -6.84 6.13
C VAL A 5 -10.31 -6.80 7.52
N GLU A 6 -9.71 -7.51 8.47
CA GLU A 6 -10.13 -7.46 9.87
C GLU A 6 -8.88 -7.34 10.77
N LEU A 7 -8.92 -6.41 11.68
CA LEU A 7 -7.93 -6.21 12.72
C LEU A 7 -8.55 -6.56 14.06
N ARG A 8 -7.89 -7.38 14.85
CA ARG A 8 -8.38 -7.83 16.16
C ARG A 8 -7.37 -7.50 17.25
N GLY A 9 -7.71 -6.56 18.13
CA GLY A 9 -6.92 -6.21 19.31
C GLY A 9 -5.47 -5.80 18.99
N LEU A 10 -5.25 -5.04 17.90
CA LEU A 10 -3.91 -4.63 17.52
C LEU A 10 -3.31 -3.66 18.52
N SER A 11 -2.12 -3.99 19.01
CA SER A 11 -1.28 -3.11 19.82
C SER A 11 0.08 -2.95 19.16
N LYS A 12 0.62 -1.71 19.21
CA LYS A 12 1.96 -1.40 18.71
C LYS A 12 2.61 -0.32 19.55
N THR A 13 3.79 -0.60 20.01
CA THR A 13 4.61 0.32 20.80
C THR A 13 5.95 0.54 20.11
N PHE A 14 6.43 1.76 20.09
CA PHE A 14 7.76 2.13 19.59
C PHE A 14 8.65 2.62 20.72
N GLY A 15 9.96 2.47 20.58
CA GLY A 15 10.94 2.85 21.59
C GLY A 15 11.14 1.78 22.65
N SER A 16 11.93 2.11 23.67
CA SER A 16 12.24 1.22 24.78
C SER A 16 12.40 2.02 26.09
N GLY A 17 12.12 1.40 27.23
CA GLY A 17 12.24 2.03 28.54
C GLY A 17 11.34 3.26 28.71
N ALA A 18 11.91 4.37 29.19
CA ALA A 18 11.16 5.60 29.50
C ALA A 18 10.68 6.37 28.26
N GLU A 19 11.18 6.06 27.06
CA GLU A 19 10.80 6.69 25.79
C GLU A 19 9.78 5.85 24.99
N GLN A 20 9.09 4.95 25.64
CA GLN A 20 8.09 4.10 25.02
C GLN A 20 6.84 4.89 24.62
N VAL A 21 6.42 4.76 23.35
CA VAL A 21 5.21 5.39 22.82
C VAL A 21 4.28 4.31 22.26
N ALA A 22 3.13 4.14 22.90
CA ALA A 22 2.09 3.26 22.42
C ALA A 22 1.35 3.93 21.24
N ALA A 23 1.65 3.49 20.03
CA ALA A 23 1.04 4.02 18.82
C ALA A 23 -0.34 3.42 18.54
N LEU A 24 -0.57 2.16 18.91
CA LEU A 24 -1.86 1.47 18.83
C LEU A 24 -2.11 0.74 20.16
N GLN A 25 -3.36 0.76 20.63
CA GLN A 25 -3.77 0.08 21.86
C GLN A 25 -5.09 -0.65 21.63
N GLN A 26 -5.04 -1.97 21.53
CA GLN A 26 -6.20 -2.87 21.39
C GLN A 26 -7.19 -2.45 20.29
N VAL A 27 -6.66 -1.99 19.13
CA VAL A 27 -7.48 -1.49 18.02
C VAL A 27 -8.10 -2.67 17.27
N SER A 28 -9.42 -2.65 17.13
CA SER A 28 -10.16 -3.60 16.31
C SER A 28 -10.97 -2.87 15.25
N VAL A 29 -10.86 -3.35 13.99
CA VAL A 29 -11.51 -2.75 12.81
C VAL A 29 -11.92 -3.87 11.88
N SER A 30 -13.07 -3.71 11.22
CA SER A 30 -13.55 -4.59 10.17
C SER A 30 -13.90 -3.74 8.94
N VAL A 31 -13.42 -4.16 7.77
CA VAL A 31 -13.66 -3.48 6.48
C VAL A 31 -14.27 -4.48 5.52
N GLU A 32 -15.43 -4.14 4.97
CA GLU A 32 -16.18 -4.99 4.05
C GLU A 32 -15.69 -4.81 2.59
N PRO A 33 -15.89 -5.82 1.72
CA PRO A 33 -15.61 -5.66 0.30
C PRO A 33 -16.37 -4.49 -0.33
N GLY A 34 -15.67 -3.63 -1.09
CA GLY A 34 -16.24 -2.45 -1.76
C GLY A 34 -16.47 -1.25 -0.85
N GLU A 35 -16.11 -1.33 0.43
CA GLU A 35 -16.22 -0.23 1.37
C GLU A 35 -15.10 0.80 1.18
N ILE A 36 -15.44 2.09 1.33
CA ILE A 36 -14.48 3.18 1.50
C ILE A 36 -14.39 3.49 3.00
N PHE A 37 -13.33 3.01 3.64
CA PHE A 37 -13.13 3.15 5.08
C PHE A 37 -12.21 4.34 5.40
N GLY A 38 -12.69 5.29 6.20
CA GLY A 38 -11.95 6.51 6.58
C GLY A 38 -11.32 6.41 7.97
N ILE A 39 -10.01 6.68 8.09
CA ILE A 39 -9.28 6.77 9.35
C ILE A 39 -8.93 8.23 9.63
N ILE A 40 -9.56 8.83 10.63
CA ILE A 40 -9.38 10.22 11.02
C ILE A 40 -8.73 10.33 12.41
N GLY A 41 -8.07 11.44 12.68
CA GLY A 41 -7.43 11.71 13.97
C GLY A 41 -6.33 12.77 13.86
N LEU A 42 -5.85 13.26 14.99
CA LEU A 42 -4.78 14.25 15.07
C LEU A 42 -3.45 13.70 14.53
N SER A 43 -2.49 14.61 14.28
CA SER A 43 -1.12 14.19 13.98
C SER A 43 -0.55 13.38 15.15
N GLY A 44 0.14 12.28 14.86
CA GLY A 44 0.67 11.38 15.89
C GLY A 44 -0.32 10.36 16.46
N ALA A 45 -1.61 10.38 16.06
CA ALA A 45 -2.63 9.45 16.56
C ALA A 45 -2.50 7.99 16.09
N GLY A 46 -1.39 7.58 15.48
CA GLY A 46 -1.16 6.19 15.06
C GLY A 46 -1.77 5.79 13.72
N LYS A 47 -2.44 6.71 12.98
CA LYS A 47 -3.11 6.40 11.69
C LYS A 47 -2.18 5.70 10.68
N SER A 48 -1.01 6.25 10.46
CA SER A 48 -0.03 5.68 9.51
C SER A 48 0.51 4.33 9.99
N THR A 49 0.63 4.14 11.31
CA THR A 49 1.02 2.87 11.92
C THR A 49 -0.07 1.82 11.66
N LEU A 50 -1.34 2.17 11.88
CA LEU A 50 -2.47 1.29 11.64
C LEU A 50 -2.52 0.83 10.17
N VAL A 51 -2.44 1.77 9.22
CA VAL A 51 -2.42 1.46 7.78
C VAL A 51 -1.23 0.56 7.42
N ARG A 52 -0.04 0.79 8.00
CA ARG A 52 1.13 -0.07 7.76
C ARG A 52 1.01 -1.46 8.40
N CYS A 53 0.23 -1.60 9.46
CA CYS A 53 -0.07 -2.91 10.05
C CYS A 53 -0.97 -3.75 9.14
N ILE A 54 -1.89 -3.15 8.37
CA ILE A 54 -2.81 -3.88 7.49
C ILE A 54 -2.07 -4.79 6.48
N ASN A 55 -0.94 -4.33 5.94
CA ASN A 55 -0.12 -5.11 5.01
C ASN A 55 1.18 -5.64 5.64
N LEU A 56 1.29 -5.58 6.97
CA LEU A 56 2.47 -5.94 7.76
C LEU A 56 3.78 -5.28 7.29
N LEU A 57 3.73 -4.07 6.74
CA LEU A 57 4.93 -3.21 6.63
C LEU A 57 5.43 -2.80 8.02
N GLU A 58 4.51 -2.66 8.96
CA GLU A 58 4.78 -2.56 10.40
C GLU A 58 4.12 -3.77 11.07
N ARG A 59 4.92 -4.57 11.80
CA ARG A 59 4.38 -5.73 12.49
C ARG A 59 3.84 -5.31 13.85
N PRO A 60 2.56 -5.55 14.16
CA PRO A 60 2.02 -5.29 15.50
C PRO A 60 2.71 -6.17 16.54
N ASP A 61 2.71 -5.72 17.78
CA ASP A 61 3.28 -6.46 18.91
C ASP A 61 2.28 -7.48 19.43
N GLU A 62 0.97 -7.14 19.35
CA GLU A 62 -0.14 -8.01 19.75
C GLU A 62 -1.30 -7.90 18.77
N GLY A 63 -2.19 -8.89 18.79
CA GLY A 63 -3.40 -8.97 18.00
C GLY A 63 -3.22 -9.72 16.68
N GLN A 64 -4.22 -9.63 15.82
CA GLN A 64 -4.26 -10.35 14.55
C GLN A 64 -4.60 -9.38 13.41
N VAL A 65 -4.02 -9.66 12.23
CA VAL A 65 -4.34 -8.99 10.97
C VAL A 65 -4.86 -10.04 10.01
N LEU A 66 -6.14 -10.01 9.70
CA LEU A 66 -6.76 -10.97 8.81
C LEU A 66 -7.05 -10.33 7.45
N PHE A 67 -6.76 -11.06 6.39
CA PHE A 67 -7.14 -10.76 5.02
C PHE A 67 -7.90 -11.96 4.45
N HIS A 68 -9.16 -11.78 4.05
CA HIS A 68 -10.07 -12.88 3.72
C HIS A 68 -10.05 -13.99 4.80
N GLY A 69 -10.18 -13.62 6.06
CA GLY A 69 -10.19 -14.53 7.20
C GLY A 69 -8.85 -15.22 7.53
N LYS A 70 -7.80 -15.00 6.73
CA LYS A 70 -6.47 -15.60 6.95
C LYS A 70 -5.56 -14.67 7.73
N ASP A 71 -5.00 -15.14 8.83
CA ASP A 71 -4.11 -14.36 9.68
C ASP A 71 -2.73 -14.18 9.02
N LEU A 72 -2.44 -12.93 8.64
CA LEU A 72 -1.18 -12.54 8.01
C LEU A 72 0.03 -12.71 8.96
N MET A 73 -0.21 -12.66 10.28
CA MET A 73 0.84 -12.79 11.28
C MET A 73 1.50 -14.18 11.27
N THR A 74 0.78 -15.20 10.79
CA THR A 74 1.24 -16.59 10.73
C THR A 74 1.87 -16.98 9.40
N MET A 75 1.78 -16.09 8.39
CA MET A 75 2.25 -16.37 7.05
C MET A 75 3.77 -16.32 6.91
N SER A 76 4.31 -17.17 6.04
CA SER A 76 5.69 -17.08 5.59
C SER A 76 5.96 -15.80 4.77
N THR A 77 7.21 -15.41 4.66
CA THR A 77 7.62 -14.25 3.83
C THR A 77 7.17 -14.38 2.37
N LYS A 78 7.12 -15.61 1.83
CA LYS A 78 6.67 -15.88 0.46
C LYS A 78 5.17 -15.62 0.31
N GLU A 79 4.37 -16.09 1.24
CA GLU A 79 2.91 -15.88 1.25
C GLU A 79 2.57 -14.40 1.45
N LEU A 80 3.23 -13.71 2.40
CA LEU A 80 3.05 -12.27 2.59
C LEU A 80 3.35 -11.45 1.34
N ARG A 81 4.39 -11.82 0.56
CA ARG A 81 4.67 -11.16 -0.71
C ARG A 81 3.52 -11.30 -1.70
N GLN A 82 2.84 -12.46 -1.73
CA GLN A 82 1.67 -12.67 -2.59
C GLN A 82 0.47 -11.83 -2.11
N VAL A 83 0.21 -11.79 -0.80
CA VAL A 83 -0.87 -10.98 -0.23
C VAL A 83 -0.63 -9.48 -0.49
N ARG A 84 0.60 -8.99 -0.33
CA ARG A 84 0.95 -7.60 -0.58
C ARG A 84 0.76 -7.12 -2.02
N ARG A 85 0.61 -8.02 -2.99
CA ARG A 85 0.20 -7.67 -4.36
C ARG A 85 -1.28 -7.32 -4.44
N LYS A 86 -2.08 -7.90 -3.53
CA LYS A 86 -3.53 -7.67 -3.42
C LYS A 86 -3.88 -6.51 -2.50
N ILE A 87 -3.00 -6.15 -1.58
CA ILE A 87 -3.14 -5.00 -0.67
C ILE A 87 -2.10 -3.97 -1.07
N SER A 88 -2.48 -3.05 -1.95
CA SER A 88 -1.58 -1.99 -2.42
C SER A 88 -1.59 -0.79 -1.49
N MET A 89 -0.54 0.03 -1.55
CA MET A 89 -0.41 1.20 -0.69
C MET A 89 0.11 2.41 -1.48
N ILE A 90 -0.54 3.56 -1.29
CA ILE A 90 -0.06 4.85 -1.76
C ILE A 90 0.64 5.54 -0.59
N PHE A 91 1.93 5.82 -0.73
CA PHE A 91 2.73 6.45 0.31
C PHE A 91 2.60 7.97 0.29
N GLN A 92 2.62 8.60 1.46
CA GLN A 92 2.55 10.05 1.61
C GLN A 92 3.68 10.79 0.87
N SER A 93 4.88 10.21 0.83
CA SER A 93 6.05 10.73 0.11
C SER A 93 6.21 10.18 -1.31
N PHE A 94 5.14 9.63 -1.90
CA PHE A 94 5.05 9.02 -3.22
C PHE A 94 5.96 7.78 -3.41
N ASN A 95 7.16 7.77 -2.88
CA ASN A 95 8.18 6.71 -2.97
C ASN A 95 8.39 6.21 -4.41
N LEU A 96 8.46 7.14 -5.37
CA LEU A 96 8.80 6.82 -6.74
C LEU A 96 10.28 6.45 -6.84
N LEU A 97 10.58 5.54 -7.74
CA LEU A 97 11.95 5.16 -8.07
C LEU A 97 12.56 6.27 -8.94
N GLU A 98 13.45 7.07 -8.36
CA GLU A 98 14.01 8.28 -8.98
C GLU A 98 14.76 8.00 -10.29
N GLN A 99 15.31 6.79 -10.43
CA GLN A 99 16.09 6.36 -11.60
C GLN A 99 15.23 5.71 -12.69
N ARG A 100 13.91 5.69 -12.52
CA ARG A 100 12.94 5.13 -13.46
C ARG A 100 11.99 6.23 -13.96
N THR A 101 11.59 6.11 -15.22
CA THR A 101 10.55 6.97 -15.80
C THR A 101 9.20 6.75 -15.10
N ALA A 102 8.22 7.63 -15.34
CA ALA A 102 6.85 7.44 -14.88
C ALA A 102 6.26 6.11 -15.34
N LEU A 103 6.44 5.78 -16.62
CA LEU A 103 6.00 4.50 -17.20
C LEU A 103 6.66 3.31 -16.48
N ASP A 104 7.99 3.35 -16.29
CA ASP A 104 8.72 2.24 -15.65
C ASP A 104 8.41 2.13 -14.15
N ASN A 105 8.06 3.23 -13.48
CA ASN A 105 7.54 3.21 -12.11
C ASN A 105 6.22 2.43 -12.02
N ILE A 106 5.31 2.65 -12.97
CA ILE A 106 4.02 1.94 -13.01
C ILE A 106 4.21 0.48 -13.42
N CYS A 107 5.15 0.17 -14.33
CA CYS A 107 5.49 -1.20 -14.71
C CYS A 107 6.10 -2.03 -13.57
N PHE A 108 6.75 -1.39 -12.60
CA PHE A 108 7.57 -2.07 -11.60
C PHE A 108 6.84 -3.18 -10.81
N PRO A 109 5.62 -2.99 -10.27
CA PRO A 109 4.89 -4.07 -9.60
C PRO A 109 4.65 -5.26 -10.53
N LEU A 110 4.28 -5.01 -11.79
CA LEU A 110 4.01 -6.05 -12.80
C LEU A 110 5.28 -6.82 -13.17
N GLU A 111 6.44 -6.15 -13.22
CA GLU A 111 7.73 -6.81 -13.41
C GLU A 111 8.03 -7.80 -12.28
N LEU A 112 7.73 -7.41 -11.01
CA LEU A 112 7.90 -8.28 -9.85
C LEU A 112 6.95 -9.49 -9.85
N GLU A 113 5.83 -9.39 -10.56
CA GLU A 113 4.87 -10.47 -10.78
C GLU A 113 5.25 -11.40 -11.95
N GLY A 114 6.29 -11.05 -12.70
CA GLY A 114 6.72 -11.82 -13.86
C GLY A 114 5.88 -11.56 -15.12
N VAL A 115 5.10 -10.47 -15.15
CA VAL A 115 4.37 -10.04 -16.34
C VAL A 115 5.35 -9.62 -17.43
N SER A 116 5.10 -10.04 -18.68
CA SER A 116 5.97 -9.67 -19.78
C SER A 116 6.06 -8.14 -19.95
N ARG A 117 7.23 -7.65 -20.36
CA ARG A 117 7.49 -6.20 -20.49
C ARG A 117 6.49 -5.52 -21.45
N ALA A 118 6.06 -6.21 -22.48
CA ALA A 118 5.06 -5.67 -23.43
C ALA A 118 3.72 -5.43 -22.73
N LYS A 119 3.19 -6.43 -22.02
CA LYS A 119 1.93 -6.33 -21.27
C LYS A 119 2.02 -5.32 -20.13
N ALA A 120 3.13 -5.28 -19.39
CA ALA A 120 3.33 -4.30 -18.33
C ALA A 120 3.31 -2.86 -18.88
N LYS A 121 3.94 -2.61 -20.03
CA LYS A 121 3.92 -1.29 -20.69
C LYS A 121 2.54 -0.91 -21.22
N GLU A 122 1.80 -1.86 -21.76
CA GLU A 122 0.42 -1.65 -22.21
C GLU A 122 -0.45 -1.20 -21.04
N ARG A 123 -0.45 -1.96 -19.95
CA ARG A 123 -1.18 -1.63 -18.72
C ARG A 123 -0.75 -0.28 -18.13
N ALA A 124 0.54 -0.01 -18.10
CA ALA A 124 1.05 1.25 -17.60
C ALA A 124 0.61 2.47 -18.42
N LYS A 125 0.49 2.34 -19.75
CA LYS A 125 -0.04 3.40 -20.63
C LYS A 125 -1.52 3.65 -20.36
N GLU A 126 -2.34 2.60 -20.22
CA GLU A 126 -3.75 2.75 -19.85
C GLU A 126 -3.90 3.51 -18.53
N LEU A 127 -3.08 3.17 -17.53
CA LEU A 127 -3.11 3.84 -16.23
C LEU A 127 -2.64 5.30 -16.31
N LEU A 128 -1.67 5.61 -17.17
CA LEU A 128 -1.26 6.99 -17.43
C LEU A 128 -2.40 7.82 -18.06
N GLU A 129 -3.19 7.23 -18.96
CA GLU A 129 -4.41 7.87 -19.49
C GLU A 129 -5.43 8.13 -18.38
N ILE A 130 -5.71 7.12 -17.55
CA ILE A 130 -6.67 7.22 -16.43
C ILE A 130 -6.30 8.35 -15.46
N VAL A 131 -5.00 8.51 -15.15
CA VAL A 131 -4.55 9.59 -14.26
C VAL A 131 -4.28 10.92 -14.97
N GLY A 132 -4.55 11.01 -16.28
CA GLY A 132 -4.43 12.22 -17.10
C GLY A 132 -2.99 12.68 -17.31
N LEU A 133 -2.05 11.74 -17.49
CA LEU A 133 -0.61 12.01 -17.68
C LEU A 133 0.01 11.20 -18.83
N PRO A 134 -0.65 10.98 -19.99
CA PRO A 134 -0.10 10.17 -21.08
C PRO A 134 1.20 10.75 -21.66
N ASP A 135 1.33 12.09 -21.67
CA ASP A 135 2.50 12.84 -22.14
C ASP A 135 3.72 12.74 -21.21
N LYS A 136 3.55 12.23 -19.98
CA LYS A 136 4.60 12.13 -18.94
C LYS A 136 5.24 10.73 -18.88
N ALA A 137 4.89 9.81 -19.77
CA ALA A 137 5.40 8.43 -19.76
C ALA A 137 6.93 8.35 -19.61
N ASN A 138 7.67 9.20 -20.30
CA ASN A 138 9.14 9.21 -20.31
C ASN A 138 9.76 10.18 -19.30
N ALA A 139 8.97 10.91 -18.51
CA ALA A 139 9.46 11.83 -17.50
C ALA A 139 9.99 11.09 -16.27
N TYR A 140 11.10 11.56 -15.72
CA TYR A 140 11.62 11.08 -14.43
C TYR A 140 10.96 11.82 -13.26
N PRO A 141 10.93 11.25 -12.05
CA PRO A 141 10.30 11.89 -10.89
C PRO A 141 10.78 13.33 -10.65
N ALA A 142 12.08 13.62 -10.83
CA ALA A 142 12.64 14.97 -10.69
C ALA A 142 12.01 16.01 -11.64
N GLN A 143 11.42 15.58 -12.75
CA GLN A 143 10.79 16.42 -13.77
C GLN A 143 9.28 16.60 -13.56
N LEU A 144 8.72 15.99 -12.50
CA LEU A 144 7.29 15.97 -12.20
C LEU A 144 6.96 16.90 -11.03
N SER A 145 5.83 17.60 -11.10
CA SER A 145 5.28 18.31 -9.95
C SER A 145 4.82 17.34 -8.86
N GLY A 146 4.61 17.80 -7.62
CA GLY A 146 4.12 16.97 -6.52
C GLY A 146 2.80 16.28 -6.85
N GLY A 147 1.84 17.00 -7.45
CA GLY A 147 0.57 16.42 -7.88
C GLY A 147 0.72 15.38 -9.00
N GLN A 148 1.68 15.58 -9.93
CA GLN A 148 2.00 14.57 -10.96
C GLN A 148 2.63 13.33 -10.34
N LYS A 149 3.59 13.49 -9.43
CA LYS A 149 4.20 12.37 -8.67
C LYS A 149 3.13 11.55 -7.93
N GLN A 150 2.18 12.22 -7.27
CA GLN A 150 1.08 11.57 -6.58
C GLN A 150 0.21 10.75 -7.54
N ARG A 151 -0.16 11.31 -8.70
CA ARG A 151 -0.94 10.58 -9.72
C ARG A 151 -0.18 9.38 -10.29
N ILE A 152 1.13 9.47 -10.50
CA ILE A 152 1.96 8.32 -10.89
C ILE A 152 2.02 7.27 -9.78
N ALA A 153 2.12 7.67 -8.50
CA ALA A 153 2.08 6.74 -7.38
C ALA A 153 0.73 6.01 -7.27
N ILE A 154 -0.38 6.71 -7.54
CA ILE A 154 -1.72 6.11 -7.64
C ILE A 154 -1.77 5.09 -8.78
N ALA A 155 -1.33 5.47 -9.99
CA ALA A 155 -1.29 4.58 -11.14
C ALA A 155 -0.45 3.33 -10.86
N ARG A 156 0.72 3.49 -10.23
CA ARG A 156 1.56 2.37 -9.82
C ARG A 156 0.85 1.43 -8.82
N ALA A 157 0.13 1.99 -7.87
CA ALA A 157 -0.60 1.20 -6.88
C ALA A 157 -1.75 0.40 -7.50
N LEU A 158 -2.36 0.90 -8.58
CA LEU A 158 -3.43 0.24 -9.34
C LEU A 158 -2.91 -0.77 -10.37
N ALA A 159 -1.60 -0.83 -10.64
CA ALA A 159 -1.06 -1.64 -11.72
C ALA A 159 -1.37 -3.13 -11.59
N SER A 160 -1.27 -3.67 -10.37
CA SER A 160 -1.52 -5.09 -10.05
C SER A 160 -2.99 -5.42 -9.79
N ASP A 161 -3.91 -4.50 -10.07
CA ASP A 161 -5.35 -4.67 -9.83
C ASP A 161 -5.65 -5.14 -8.40
N PRO A 162 -5.28 -4.34 -7.37
CA PRO A 162 -5.38 -4.74 -5.98
C PRO A 162 -6.83 -4.87 -5.50
N GLU A 163 -7.07 -5.77 -4.53
CA GLU A 163 -8.37 -5.93 -3.87
C GLU A 163 -8.57 -4.88 -2.76
N VAL A 164 -7.47 -4.34 -2.20
CA VAL A 164 -7.45 -3.27 -1.18
C VAL A 164 -6.43 -2.21 -1.57
N LEU A 165 -6.81 -0.95 -1.48
CA LEU A 165 -5.98 0.21 -1.77
C LEU A 165 -5.98 1.16 -0.56
#